data_08e857d6bbe249d615773e31825515b4
#
_entry.id   08e857d6bbe249d615773e31825515b4
#
_cell.length_a   1.000
_cell.length_b   1.000
_cell.length_c   1.000
_cell.angle_alpha   90.00
_cell.angle_beta   90.00
_cell.angle_gamma   90.00
#
_symmetry.space_group_name_H-M   'P 1'
#
loop_
_entity.id
_entity.type
_entity.pdbx_description
1 polymer ?
#
loop_
_entity_poly.entity_id
_entity_poly.type
_entity_poly.pdbx_seq_one_letter_code
_entity_poly.pdbx_strand_id
1 'polypeptide(L)'
;MAVGNFHTIDASRGVKVLLTDEPGDIEICADDNLIEYVRVGIDGGELKITVAPRIHAVPSEQILVRVPYNGNIRKLEASSAAKIVAKTLFTGRMLEIEASSAARIRVDAQVETCEIDASSSAKVVAQIDADRLEADASSASSILLQGAVQKAVFEASSAASIDARKLVAHFCEAEASSAADIRVYCEQALQSRTSSAGSVSYAGPCSVNSADTSGGSTRGAANNELK
;
A
#
# COMPACT_ATOMS: atom_id res chain seq x y z
N MET A 1 15.46 -13.69 17.98
CA MET A 1 15.65 -12.37 18.61
C MET A 1 14.34 -11.98 19.29
N ALA A 2 14.36 -11.64 20.58
CA ALA A 2 13.12 -11.32 21.31
C ALA A 2 12.37 -10.16 20.65
N VAL A 3 11.03 -10.28 20.58
CA VAL A 3 10.16 -9.24 20.04
C VAL A 3 10.11 -8.09 21.04
N GLY A 4 10.79 -6.98 20.73
CA GLY A 4 10.67 -5.73 21.49
C GLY A 4 9.38 -4.97 21.15
N ASN A 5 9.10 -3.90 21.88
CA ASN A 5 8.00 -2.99 21.52
C ASN A 5 8.38 -2.15 20.30
N PHE A 6 7.67 -2.34 19.19
CA PHE A 6 7.76 -1.50 18.02
C PHE A 6 6.36 -1.26 17.43
N HIS A 7 6.20 -0.17 16.73
CA HIS A 7 4.96 0.24 16.08
C HIS A 7 5.15 0.54 14.58
N THR A 8 6.39 0.53 14.11
CA THR A 8 6.78 0.73 12.71
C THR A 8 7.64 -0.44 12.25
N ILE A 9 7.44 -0.90 11.02
CA ILE A 9 8.34 -1.83 10.33
C ILE A 9 8.90 -1.11 9.11
N ASP A 10 10.22 -0.95 9.03
CA ASP A 10 10.96 -0.48 7.87
C ASP A 10 11.74 -1.65 7.24
N ALA A 11 11.36 -2.03 6.02
CA ALA A 11 12.01 -3.07 5.25
C ALA A 11 12.68 -2.48 4.00
N SER A 12 13.96 -2.77 3.80
CA SER A 12 14.68 -2.24 2.64
C SER A 12 15.65 -3.24 2.00
N ARG A 13 16.13 -2.92 0.78
CA ARG A 13 17.19 -3.68 0.08
C ARG A 13 16.82 -5.14 -0.22
N GLY A 14 15.61 -5.35 -0.75
CA GLY A 14 15.17 -6.64 -1.26
C GLY A 14 14.80 -7.69 -0.21
N VAL A 15 14.83 -7.35 1.09
CA VAL A 15 14.37 -8.28 2.13
C VAL A 15 12.87 -8.58 1.98
N LYS A 16 12.48 -9.79 2.33
CA LYS A 16 11.08 -10.17 2.46
C LYS A 16 10.71 -10.28 3.93
N VAL A 17 9.74 -9.52 4.37
CA VAL A 17 9.15 -9.58 5.70
C VAL A 17 7.82 -10.30 5.63
N LEU A 18 7.64 -11.30 6.49
CA LEU A 18 6.38 -12.00 6.67
C LEU A 18 5.88 -11.76 8.08
N LEU A 19 4.77 -11.02 8.21
CA LEU A 19 4.06 -10.85 9.47
C LEU A 19 3.11 -12.01 9.69
N THR A 20 3.14 -12.60 10.87
CA THR A 20 2.35 -13.78 11.23
C THR A 20 1.69 -13.63 12.59
N ASP A 21 0.58 -14.34 12.82
CA ASP A 21 -0.08 -14.42 14.14
C ASP A 21 0.59 -15.44 15.07
N GLU A 22 1.56 -16.18 14.56
CA GLU A 22 2.28 -17.16 15.37
C GLU A 22 3.15 -16.43 16.40
N PRO A 23 2.97 -16.71 17.70
CA PRO A 23 3.80 -16.11 18.73
C PRO A 23 5.22 -16.68 18.66
N GLY A 24 6.21 -15.86 18.94
CA GLY A 24 7.61 -16.32 18.92
C GLY A 24 8.60 -15.16 18.83
N ASP A 25 9.81 -15.49 18.50
CA ASP A 25 10.89 -14.56 18.22
C ASP A 25 10.89 -14.15 16.74
N ILE A 26 11.57 -13.05 16.42
CA ILE A 26 11.88 -12.70 15.04
C ILE A 26 12.87 -13.73 14.50
N GLU A 27 12.48 -14.41 13.42
CA GLU A 27 13.28 -15.44 12.75
C GLU A 27 13.85 -14.88 11.43
N ILE A 28 15.14 -15.11 11.22
CA ILE A 28 15.83 -14.75 9.97
C ILE A 28 16.18 -16.04 9.24
N CYS A 29 15.66 -16.19 8.02
CA CYS A 29 15.98 -17.27 7.12
C CYS A 29 16.68 -16.68 5.90
N ALA A 30 17.93 -17.03 5.71
CA ALA A 30 18.76 -16.62 4.59
C ALA A 30 19.78 -17.69 4.26
N ASP A 31 20.37 -17.63 3.07
CA ASP A 31 21.49 -18.50 2.71
C ASP A 31 22.68 -18.25 3.66
N ASP A 32 23.48 -19.27 3.94
CA ASP A 32 24.59 -19.20 4.91
C ASP A 32 25.58 -18.06 4.64
N ASN A 33 25.81 -17.73 3.37
CA ASN A 33 26.68 -16.65 2.93
C ASN A 33 26.02 -15.26 3.00
N LEU A 34 24.72 -15.16 3.27
CA LEU A 34 23.96 -13.90 3.32
C LEU A 34 23.53 -13.53 4.75
N ILE A 35 23.36 -14.52 5.62
CA ILE A 35 22.80 -14.30 6.96
C ILE A 35 23.61 -13.32 7.80
N GLU A 36 24.95 -13.33 7.67
CA GLU A 36 25.83 -12.40 8.38
C GLU A 36 25.65 -10.92 7.99
N TYR A 37 25.02 -10.67 6.85
CA TYR A 37 24.78 -9.33 6.33
C TYR A 37 23.37 -8.80 6.61
N VAL A 38 22.46 -9.66 7.03
CA VAL A 38 21.12 -9.22 7.42
C VAL A 38 21.20 -8.41 8.71
N ARG A 39 20.57 -7.26 8.73
CA ARG A 39 20.49 -6.37 9.88
C ARG A 39 19.04 -6.25 10.31
N VAL A 40 18.78 -6.66 11.53
CA VAL A 40 17.49 -6.53 12.21
C VAL A 40 17.73 -5.83 13.54
N GLY A 41 17.05 -4.73 13.77
CA GLY A 41 17.23 -3.96 15.01
C GLY A 41 16.02 -3.09 15.28
N ILE A 42 15.79 -2.76 16.55
CA ILE A 42 14.74 -1.85 16.98
C ILE A 42 15.38 -0.57 17.47
N ASP A 43 14.99 0.55 16.91
CA ASP A 43 15.43 1.87 17.29
C ASP A 43 14.24 2.84 17.32
N GLY A 44 14.02 3.53 18.44
CA GLY A 44 12.92 4.49 18.58
C GLY A 44 11.50 3.92 18.35
N GLY A 45 11.29 2.61 18.54
CA GLY A 45 10.00 1.95 18.25
C GLY A 45 9.81 1.54 16.78
N GLU A 46 10.85 1.63 15.98
CA GLU A 46 10.90 1.20 14.59
C GLU A 46 11.75 -0.09 14.46
N LEU A 47 11.16 -1.14 13.91
CA LEU A 47 11.84 -2.38 13.55
C LEU A 47 12.44 -2.23 12.15
N LYS A 48 13.76 -2.01 12.10
CA LYS A 48 14.52 -1.91 10.83
C LYS A 48 15.03 -3.28 10.39
N ILE A 49 14.71 -3.63 9.15
CA ILE A 49 15.09 -4.89 8.52
C ILE A 49 15.74 -4.58 7.17
N THR A 50 17.05 -4.80 7.07
CA THR A 50 17.81 -4.44 5.87
C THR A 50 19.01 -5.36 5.66
N VAL A 51 19.73 -5.17 4.56
CA VAL A 51 20.99 -5.85 4.25
C VAL A 51 22.12 -4.83 4.21
N ALA A 52 23.30 -5.20 4.69
CA ALA A 52 24.49 -4.34 4.71
C ALA A 52 24.84 -3.81 3.30
N PRO A 53 25.26 -2.54 3.14
CA PRO A 53 25.33 -1.85 1.85
C PRO A 53 26.39 -2.36 0.86
N ARG A 54 27.28 -3.22 1.23
CA ARG A 54 28.42 -3.68 0.39
C ARG A 54 28.19 -4.98 -0.37
N ILE A 55 26.99 -5.52 -0.30
CA ILE A 55 26.69 -6.76 -1.02
C ILE A 55 25.98 -6.39 -2.30
N HIS A 56 26.62 -6.68 -3.41
CA HIS A 56 25.96 -6.88 -4.69
C HIS A 56 25.28 -8.25 -4.64
N ALA A 57 24.35 -8.44 -3.72
CA ALA A 57 23.55 -9.65 -3.67
C ALA A 57 22.75 -9.69 -4.97
N VAL A 58 23.04 -10.67 -5.78
CA VAL A 58 22.06 -11.18 -6.73
C VAL A 58 20.79 -11.38 -5.88
N PRO A 59 19.64 -10.81 -6.24
CA PRO A 59 18.42 -11.04 -5.50
C PRO A 59 18.08 -12.51 -5.57
N SER A 60 18.63 -13.29 -4.67
CA SER A 60 18.05 -14.57 -4.34
C SER A 60 16.74 -14.23 -3.65
N GLU A 61 15.67 -14.91 -3.94
CA GLU A 61 14.35 -14.74 -3.31
C GLU A 61 14.34 -15.04 -1.79
N GLN A 62 15.48 -14.98 -1.09
CA GLN A 62 15.83 -15.88 -0.01
C GLN A 62 16.20 -15.20 1.31
N ILE A 63 16.10 -13.89 1.42
CA ILE A 63 16.17 -13.28 2.75
C ILE A 63 14.74 -13.08 3.22
N LEU A 64 14.28 -14.01 4.06
CA LEU A 64 12.97 -13.97 4.68
C LEU A 64 13.13 -13.69 6.17
N VAL A 65 12.48 -12.64 6.65
CA VAL A 65 12.37 -12.33 8.08
C VAL A 65 10.92 -12.52 8.51
N ARG A 66 10.69 -13.47 9.41
CA ARG A 66 9.38 -13.67 10.01
C ARG A 66 9.28 -12.82 11.25
N VAL A 67 8.22 -12.03 11.32
CA VAL A 67 7.97 -11.11 12.42
C VAL A 67 6.61 -11.44 13.03
N PRO A 68 6.55 -11.84 14.31
CA PRO A 68 5.29 -11.99 15.02
C PRO A 68 4.55 -10.66 15.13
N TYR A 69 3.26 -10.65 14.81
CA TYR A 69 2.42 -9.47 14.95
C TYR A 69 2.15 -9.20 16.44
N ASN A 70 2.49 -8.01 16.90
CA ASN A 70 2.40 -7.64 18.32
C ASN A 70 1.14 -6.82 18.67
N GLY A 71 0.23 -6.60 17.70
CA GLY A 71 -0.99 -5.81 17.89
C GLY A 71 -0.78 -4.28 17.95
N ASN A 72 0.48 -3.80 17.91
CA ASN A 72 0.81 -2.37 18.08
C ASN A 72 1.32 -1.71 16.80
N ILE A 73 1.44 -2.45 15.69
CA ILE A 73 1.98 -1.90 14.44
C ILE A 73 0.97 -0.92 13.86
N ARG A 74 1.46 0.28 13.54
CA ARG A 74 0.68 1.39 12.96
C ARG A 74 1.25 1.86 11.63
N LYS A 75 2.49 1.46 11.31
CA LYS A 75 3.16 1.87 10.08
C LYS A 75 3.95 0.72 9.47
N LEU A 76 3.80 0.58 8.14
CA LEU A 76 4.57 -0.34 7.29
C LEU A 76 5.30 0.47 6.23
N GLU A 77 6.61 0.45 6.26
CA GLU A 77 7.47 1.06 5.26
C GLU A 77 8.25 0.01 4.48
N ALA A 78 8.24 0.11 3.14
CA ALA A 78 9.06 -0.75 2.31
C ALA A 78 9.73 0.06 1.19
N SER A 79 11.02 -0.16 1.00
CA SER A 79 11.79 0.53 -0.03
C SER A 79 12.79 -0.39 -0.73
N SER A 80 13.38 0.07 -1.85
CA SER A 80 14.50 -0.62 -2.51
C SER A 80 14.21 -2.11 -2.77
N ALA A 81 13.10 -2.39 -3.45
CA ALA A 81 12.63 -3.73 -3.82
C ALA A 81 12.28 -4.68 -2.65
N ALA A 82 12.19 -4.19 -1.43
CA ALA A 82 11.74 -4.98 -0.28
C ALA A 82 10.27 -5.40 -0.44
N LYS A 83 9.90 -6.46 0.28
CA LYS A 83 8.53 -6.99 0.27
C LYS A 83 8.03 -7.16 1.69
N ILE A 84 6.87 -6.62 2.01
CA ILE A 84 6.15 -6.90 3.26
C ILE A 84 4.87 -7.65 2.90
N VAL A 85 4.66 -8.80 3.52
CA VAL A 85 3.43 -9.59 3.39
C VAL A 85 2.89 -9.85 4.78
N ALA A 86 1.73 -9.30 5.07
CA ALA A 86 1.02 -9.62 6.30
C ALA A 86 0.04 -10.78 6.04
N LYS A 87 0.09 -11.80 6.89
CA LYS A 87 -0.88 -12.89 6.95
C LYS A 87 -1.86 -12.71 8.11
N THR A 88 -1.73 -11.62 8.82
CA THR A 88 -2.56 -11.22 9.95
C THR A 88 -3.46 -10.06 9.56
N LEU A 89 -4.60 -9.94 10.17
CA LEU A 89 -5.48 -8.80 10.06
C LEU A 89 -4.99 -7.69 11.00
N PHE A 90 -4.69 -6.52 10.44
CA PHE A 90 -4.41 -5.34 11.25
C PHE A 90 -5.71 -4.77 11.78
N THR A 91 -5.73 -4.51 13.09
CA THR A 91 -6.88 -3.87 13.75
C THR A 91 -6.39 -2.70 14.58
N GLY A 92 -7.15 -1.60 14.60
CA GLY A 92 -6.78 -0.44 15.40
C GLY A 92 -7.40 0.85 14.91
N ARG A 93 -6.81 1.97 15.32
CA ARG A 93 -7.30 3.29 14.92
C ARG A 93 -6.72 3.76 13.59
N MET A 94 -5.45 3.49 13.37
CA MET A 94 -4.73 4.01 12.20
C MET A 94 -3.74 2.99 11.68
N LEU A 95 -3.65 2.89 10.34
CA LEU A 95 -2.57 2.20 9.64
C LEU A 95 -2.04 3.08 8.52
N GLU A 96 -0.73 3.32 8.53
CA GLU A 96 0.01 4.01 7.51
C GLU A 96 0.86 3.01 6.70
N ILE A 97 0.84 3.13 5.38
CA ILE A 97 1.52 2.22 4.46
C ILE A 97 2.33 3.05 3.47
N GLU A 98 3.65 2.95 3.52
CA GLU A 98 4.54 3.63 2.58
C GLU A 98 5.33 2.63 1.75
N ALA A 99 5.27 2.75 0.43
CA ALA A 99 6.03 1.91 -0.48
C ALA A 99 6.75 2.73 -1.54
N SER A 100 8.05 2.50 -1.71
CA SER A 100 8.83 3.23 -2.70
C SER A 100 9.86 2.33 -3.41
N SER A 101 10.43 2.83 -4.52
CA SER A 101 11.58 2.19 -5.16
C SER A 101 11.38 0.70 -5.45
N ALA A 102 10.32 0.39 -6.19
CA ALA A 102 9.92 -0.97 -6.59
C ALA A 102 9.58 -1.93 -5.45
N ALA A 103 9.35 -1.43 -4.23
CA ALA A 103 8.90 -2.24 -3.10
C ALA A 103 7.47 -2.76 -3.28
N ARG A 104 7.11 -3.75 -2.47
CA ARG A 104 5.77 -4.35 -2.51
C ARG A 104 5.24 -4.58 -1.10
N ILE A 105 4.01 -4.12 -0.86
CA ILE A 105 3.32 -4.36 0.41
C ILE A 105 1.99 -5.06 0.12
N ARG A 106 1.70 -6.11 0.90
CA ARG A 106 0.38 -6.74 0.92
C ARG A 106 -0.11 -6.85 2.35
N VAL A 107 -1.34 -6.33 2.60
CA VAL A 107 -1.91 -6.24 3.94
C VAL A 107 -3.43 -6.29 3.89
N ASP A 108 -4.02 -6.84 4.94
CA ASP A 108 -5.45 -6.79 5.22
C ASP A 108 -5.65 -6.02 6.54
N ALA A 109 -6.56 -5.02 6.57
CA ALA A 109 -6.75 -4.15 7.72
C ALA A 109 -8.21 -3.77 7.96
N GLN A 110 -8.56 -3.68 9.24
CA GLN A 110 -9.82 -3.13 9.74
C GLN A 110 -9.50 -2.03 10.75
N VAL A 111 -9.60 -0.77 10.32
CA VAL A 111 -9.11 0.40 11.08
C VAL A 111 -10.07 1.57 10.96
N GLU A 112 -9.95 2.61 11.81
CA GLU A 112 -10.73 3.84 11.64
C GLU A 112 -10.19 4.64 10.44
N THR A 113 -8.85 4.75 10.32
CA THR A 113 -8.19 5.50 9.24
C THR A 113 -7.06 4.68 8.63
N CYS A 114 -6.97 4.67 7.30
CA CYS A 114 -5.85 4.09 6.57
C CYS A 114 -5.26 5.13 5.62
N GLU A 115 -3.94 5.28 5.62
CA GLU A 115 -3.18 6.14 4.70
C GLU A 115 -2.20 5.28 3.91
N ILE A 116 -2.15 5.47 2.58
CA ILE A 116 -1.34 4.66 1.67
C ILE A 116 -0.59 5.56 0.71
N ASP A 117 0.73 5.56 0.78
CA ASP A 117 1.62 6.27 -0.13
C ASP A 117 2.43 5.29 -0.97
N ALA A 118 2.32 5.37 -2.29
CA ALA A 118 3.10 4.57 -3.20
C ALA A 118 3.82 5.43 -4.25
N SER A 119 5.11 5.21 -4.41
CA SER A 119 5.91 5.95 -5.39
C SER A 119 6.95 5.08 -6.09
N SER A 120 7.56 5.63 -7.16
CA SER A 120 8.75 5.03 -7.79
C SER A 120 8.58 3.54 -8.13
N SER A 121 7.53 3.21 -8.87
CA SER A 121 7.20 1.86 -9.33
C SER A 121 6.89 0.85 -8.20
N ALA A 122 6.56 1.32 -7.01
CA ALA A 122 6.13 0.46 -5.92
C ALA A 122 4.74 -0.11 -6.16
N LYS A 123 4.41 -1.17 -5.45
CA LYS A 123 3.09 -1.81 -5.54
C LYS A 123 2.52 -2.10 -4.16
N VAL A 124 1.32 -1.59 -3.91
CA VAL A 124 0.54 -1.91 -2.71
C VAL A 124 -0.71 -2.70 -3.10
N VAL A 125 -0.99 -3.77 -2.38
CA VAL A 125 -2.23 -4.56 -2.49
C VAL A 125 -2.83 -4.65 -1.11
N ALA A 126 -4.00 -4.05 -0.91
CA ALA A 126 -4.61 -3.97 0.41
C ALA A 126 -6.10 -4.31 0.38
N GLN A 127 -6.53 -5.06 1.40
CA GLN A 127 -7.94 -5.20 1.72
C GLN A 127 -8.22 -4.32 2.94
N ILE A 128 -9.05 -3.30 2.78
CA ILE A 128 -9.27 -2.27 3.79
C ILE A 128 -10.76 -2.15 4.11
N ASP A 129 -11.07 -2.31 5.39
CA ASP A 129 -12.35 -1.92 5.96
C ASP A 129 -12.09 -0.74 6.92
N ALA A 130 -12.58 0.46 6.58
CA ALA A 130 -12.26 1.68 7.33
C ALA A 130 -13.37 2.74 7.26
N ASP A 131 -13.34 3.69 8.19
CA ASP A 131 -14.16 4.90 8.06
C ASP A 131 -13.57 5.85 7.01
N ARG A 132 -12.24 6.02 7.02
CA ARG A 132 -11.52 6.88 6.09
C ARG A 132 -10.32 6.17 5.47
N LEU A 133 -10.18 6.30 4.15
CA LEU A 133 -9.02 5.88 3.39
C LEU A 133 -8.48 7.05 2.56
N GLU A 134 -7.17 7.30 2.66
CA GLU A 134 -6.43 8.14 1.73
C GLU A 134 -5.41 7.29 1.00
N ALA A 135 -5.31 7.47 -0.32
CA ALA A 135 -4.34 6.71 -1.11
C ALA A 135 -3.73 7.57 -2.21
N ASP A 136 -2.42 7.75 -2.12
CA ASP A 136 -1.60 8.56 -3.01
C ASP A 136 -0.66 7.69 -3.83
N ALA A 137 -0.72 7.84 -5.16
CA ALA A 137 0.11 7.10 -6.08
C ALA A 137 0.87 8.04 -7.03
N SER A 138 2.18 7.85 -7.14
CA SER A 138 2.98 8.66 -8.05
C SER A 138 4.08 7.85 -8.76
N SER A 139 4.66 8.44 -9.82
CA SER A 139 5.87 7.88 -10.45
C SER A 139 5.75 6.40 -10.84
N ALA A 140 4.71 6.08 -11.63
CA ALA A 140 4.42 4.75 -12.14
C ALA A 140 4.19 3.66 -11.07
N SER A 141 3.78 4.05 -9.86
CA SER A 141 3.37 3.13 -8.82
C SER A 141 1.95 2.57 -9.07
N SER A 142 1.59 1.54 -8.32
CA SER A 142 0.28 0.90 -8.43
C SER A 142 -0.28 0.54 -7.07
N ILE A 143 -1.51 0.97 -6.80
CA ILE A 143 -2.27 0.63 -5.60
C ILE A 143 -3.52 -0.15 -6.04
N LEU A 144 -3.70 -1.35 -5.46
CA LEU A 144 -4.87 -2.20 -5.68
C LEU A 144 -5.62 -2.35 -4.37
N LEU A 145 -6.87 -1.92 -4.34
CA LEU A 145 -7.71 -1.86 -3.14
C LEU A 145 -8.95 -2.73 -3.27
N GLN A 146 -9.32 -3.34 -2.15
CA GLN A 146 -10.59 -4.04 -1.99
C GLN A 146 -11.13 -3.86 -0.56
N GLY A 147 -12.42 -4.13 -0.31
CA GLY A 147 -13.06 -3.97 0.99
C GLY A 147 -14.16 -2.93 1.00
N ALA A 148 -14.36 -2.22 2.12
CA ALA A 148 -15.41 -1.21 2.25
C ALA A 148 -14.95 -0.01 3.10
N VAL A 149 -15.33 1.21 2.67
CA VAL A 149 -15.00 2.44 3.40
C VAL A 149 -16.14 3.45 3.35
N GLN A 150 -16.25 4.30 4.38
CA GLN A 150 -17.22 5.39 4.35
C GLN A 150 -16.76 6.52 3.43
N LYS A 151 -15.50 6.95 3.57
CA LYS A 151 -14.92 7.99 2.73
C LYS A 151 -13.58 7.54 2.17
N ALA A 152 -13.40 7.67 0.84
CA ALA A 152 -12.15 7.47 0.15
C ALA A 152 -11.67 8.76 -0.51
N VAL A 153 -10.37 9.04 -0.40
CA VAL A 153 -9.68 10.11 -1.13
C VAL A 153 -8.55 9.47 -1.92
N PHE A 154 -8.51 9.69 -3.23
CA PHE A 154 -7.54 9.11 -4.13
C PHE A 154 -6.81 10.21 -4.90
N GLU A 155 -5.49 10.21 -4.86
CA GLU A 155 -4.67 11.09 -5.67
C GLU A 155 -3.70 10.26 -6.51
N ALA A 156 -3.66 10.49 -7.81
CA ALA A 156 -2.73 9.80 -8.70
C ALA A 156 -2.07 10.75 -9.68
N SER A 157 -0.76 10.60 -9.85
CA SER A 157 0.01 11.43 -10.77
C SER A 157 1.15 10.65 -11.46
N SER A 158 1.72 11.26 -12.52
CA SER A 158 2.95 10.73 -13.14
C SER A 158 2.85 9.26 -13.55
N ALA A 159 1.81 8.93 -14.33
CA ALA A 159 1.52 7.60 -14.86
C ALA A 159 1.31 6.50 -13.80
N ALA A 160 0.96 6.89 -12.58
CA ALA A 160 0.59 5.94 -11.53
C ALA A 160 -0.86 5.44 -11.70
N SER A 161 -1.20 4.38 -10.99
CA SER A 161 -2.54 3.80 -11.06
C SER A 161 -3.10 3.41 -9.69
N ILE A 162 -4.38 3.74 -9.47
CA ILE A 162 -5.15 3.28 -8.31
C ILE A 162 -6.35 2.49 -8.83
N ASP A 163 -6.40 1.20 -8.51
CA ASP A 163 -7.53 0.33 -8.83
C ASP A 163 -8.32 0.00 -7.56
N ALA A 164 -9.40 0.72 -7.34
CA ALA A 164 -10.32 0.58 -6.22
C ALA A 164 -11.70 0.07 -6.67
N ARG A 165 -11.79 -0.65 -7.80
CA ARG A 165 -13.06 -1.20 -8.31
C ARG A 165 -13.70 -2.22 -7.37
N LYS A 166 -12.90 -2.88 -6.54
CA LYS A 166 -13.34 -3.86 -5.53
C LYS A 166 -13.44 -3.28 -4.12
N LEU A 167 -13.23 -1.99 -3.97
CA LEU A 167 -13.45 -1.24 -2.74
C LEU A 167 -14.79 -0.51 -2.84
N VAL A 168 -15.74 -0.88 -2.01
CA VAL A 168 -17.02 -0.19 -1.94
C VAL A 168 -16.85 1.07 -1.09
N ALA A 169 -16.93 2.25 -1.71
CA ALA A 169 -16.85 3.52 -1.01
C ALA A 169 -18.20 4.26 -1.05
N HIS A 170 -18.67 4.78 0.07
CA HIS A 170 -19.89 5.60 0.07
C HIS A 170 -19.62 6.97 -0.56
N PHE A 171 -18.54 7.62 -0.17
CA PHE A 171 -18.12 8.92 -0.70
C PHE A 171 -16.71 8.83 -1.26
N CYS A 172 -16.50 9.30 -2.50
CA CYS A 172 -15.21 9.32 -3.15
C CYS A 172 -14.80 10.74 -3.55
N GLU A 173 -13.54 11.08 -3.31
CA GLU A 173 -12.83 12.15 -3.96
C GLU A 173 -11.69 11.54 -4.78
N ALA A 174 -11.54 11.93 -6.06
CA ALA A 174 -10.52 11.34 -6.94
C ALA A 174 -9.86 12.43 -7.79
N GLU A 175 -8.55 12.57 -7.66
CA GLU A 175 -7.74 13.52 -8.43
C GLU A 175 -6.70 12.78 -9.27
N ALA A 176 -6.79 12.87 -10.60
CA ALA A 176 -5.85 12.23 -11.52
C ALA A 176 -5.18 13.25 -12.43
N SER A 177 -3.85 13.21 -12.51
CA SER A 177 -3.08 14.09 -13.35
C SER A 177 -1.91 13.38 -14.06
N SER A 178 -1.33 14.04 -15.08
CA SER A 178 -0.09 13.55 -15.72
C SER A 178 -0.16 12.09 -16.16
N ALA A 179 -1.21 11.75 -16.92
CA ALA A 179 -1.49 10.43 -17.46
C ALA A 179 -1.69 9.31 -16.40
N ALA A 180 -2.06 9.66 -15.17
CA ALA A 180 -2.45 8.69 -14.16
C ALA A 180 -3.87 8.18 -14.37
N ASP A 181 -4.18 6.99 -13.80
CA ASP A 181 -5.47 6.31 -13.94
C ASP A 181 -6.02 5.91 -12.57
N ILE A 182 -7.24 6.36 -12.27
CA ILE A 182 -7.97 5.99 -11.05
C ILE A 182 -9.26 5.29 -11.44
N ARG A 183 -9.54 4.12 -10.84
CA ARG A 183 -10.77 3.37 -11.04
C ARG A 183 -11.45 3.12 -9.72
N VAL A 184 -12.71 3.56 -9.58
CA VAL A 184 -13.44 3.51 -8.32
C VAL A 184 -14.83 2.89 -8.45
N TYR A 185 -15.31 2.31 -7.35
CA TYR A 185 -16.71 2.00 -7.17
C TYR A 185 -17.28 2.86 -6.04
N CYS A 186 -18.27 3.72 -6.36
CA CYS A 186 -18.81 4.69 -5.43
C CYS A 186 -20.34 4.58 -5.34
N GLU A 187 -20.90 4.62 -4.13
CA GLU A 187 -22.33 4.43 -3.92
C GLU A 187 -23.14 5.72 -3.86
N GLN A 188 -22.62 6.79 -3.25
CA GLN A 188 -23.41 8.00 -2.98
C GLN A 188 -22.95 9.22 -3.77
N ALA A 189 -21.70 9.64 -3.62
CA ALA A 189 -21.19 10.81 -4.31
C ALA A 189 -19.70 10.68 -4.68
N LEU A 190 -19.38 10.99 -5.92
CA LEU A 190 -18.03 11.10 -6.46
C LEU A 190 -17.75 12.56 -6.82
N GLN A 191 -16.70 13.12 -6.21
CA GLN A 191 -16.07 14.34 -6.67
C GLN A 191 -14.78 13.98 -7.42
N SER A 192 -14.69 14.36 -8.69
CA SER A 192 -13.55 14.03 -9.55
C SER A 192 -12.89 15.28 -10.10
N ARG A 193 -11.55 15.30 -10.11
CA ARG A 193 -10.76 16.31 -10.81
C ARG A 193 -9.72 15.62 -11.67
N THR A 194 -9.70 15.96 -12.95
CA THR A 194 -8.71 15.40 -13.86
C THR A 194 -8.01 16.48 -14.68
N SER A 195 -6.70 16.27 -14.91
CA SER A 195 -5.90 17.18 -15.71
C SER A 195 -4.76 16.45 -16.43
N SER A 196 -4.16 17.10 -17.43
CA SER A 196 -2.93 16.60 -18.07
C SER A 196 -3.02 15.13 -18.49
N ALA A 197 -4.11 14.78 -19.19
CA ALA A 197 -4.43 13.43 -19.63
C ALA A 197 -4.62 12.39 -18.50
N GLY A 198 -4.85 12.81 -17.26
CA GLY A 198 -5.28 11.92 -16.18
C GLY A 198 -6.70 11.39 -16.43
N SER A 199 -7.01 10.21 -15.92
CA SER A 199 -8.32 9.59 -16.09
C SER A 199 -8.91 9.07 -14.78
N VAL A 200 -10.22 9.26 -14.60
CA VAL A 200 -11.01 8.66 -13.54
C VAL A 200 -12.14 7.86 -14.16
N SER A 201 -12.17 6.56 -13.90
CA SER A 201 -13.26 5.68 -14.30
C SER A 201 -14.05 5.25 -13.08
N TYR A 202 -15.36 5.36 -13.12
CA TYR A 202 -16.19 5.04 -11.97
C TYR A 202 -17.34 4.10 -12.31
N ALA A 203 -17.78 3.35 -11.30
CA ALA A 203 -19.03 2.62 -11.31
C ALA A 203 -19.78 2.81 -9.99
N GLY A 204 -21.02 2.30 -9.96
CA GLY A 204 -21.91 2.45 -8.83
C GLY A 204 -22.99 3.52 -9.07
N PRO A 205 -23.97 3.60 -8.17
CA PRO A 205 -25.15 4.48 -8.34
C PRO A 205 -24.90 5.94 -7.90
N CYS A 206 -23.65 6.35 -7.69
CA CYS A 206 -23.29 7.66 -7.14
C CYS A 206 -23.69 8.85 -8.04
N SER A 207 -23.94 9.98 -7.42
CA SER A 207 -23.95 11.28 -8.11
C SER A 207 -22.52 11.71 -8.39
N VAL A 208 -22.26 12.27 -9.58
CA VAL A 208 -20.91 12.66 -10.00
C VAL A 208 -20.81 14.16 -10.22
N ASN A 209 -19.81 14.77 -9.61
CA ASN A 209 -19.39 16.13 -9.88
C ASN A 209 -17.94 16.11 -10.39
N SER A 210 -17.73 16.41 -11.67
CA SER A 210 -16.41 16.33 -12.30
C SER A 210 -15.92 17.68 -12.80
N ALA A 211 -14.62 17.91 -12.67
CA ALA A 211 -13.89 19.04 -13.24
C ALA A 211 -12.71 18.53 -14.06
N ASP A 212 -12.90 18.39 -15.35
CA ASP A 212 -11.92 17.85 -16.28
C ASP A 212 -11.24 18.99 -17.07
N THR A 213 -9.91 19.01 -17.08
CA THR A 213 -9.11 20.05 -17.75
C THR A 213 -7.93 19.43 -18.50
N SER A 214 -7.38 20.15 -19.47
CA SER A 214 -6.11 19.78 -20.15
C SER A 214 -6.06 18.33 -20.65
N GLY A 215 -7.16 17.84 -21.25
CA GLY A 215 -7.25 16.48 -21.77
C GLY A 215 -7.52 15.40 -20.74
N GLY A 216 -7.79 15.78 -19.49
CA GLY A 216 -8.27 14.86 -18.46
C GLY A 216 -9.68 14.35 -18.75
N SER A 217 -10.08 13.23 -18.17
CA SER A 217 -11.42 12.68 -18.38
C SER A 217 -11.96 11.90 -17.19
N THR A 218 -13.24 12.14 -16.87
CA THR A 218 -14.04 11.34 -15.93
C THR A 218 -15.11 10.58 -16.69
N ARG A 219 -15.16 9.24 -16.55
CA ARG A 219 -16.08 8.40 -17.32
C ARG A 219 -16.75 7.34 -16.46
N GLY A 220 -18.06 7.16 -16.67
CA GLY A 220 -18.79 6.00 -16.14
C GLY A 220 -18.39 4.73 -16.88
N ALA A 221 -17.95 3.71 -16.14
CA ALA A 221 -17.67 2.39 -16.70
C ALA A 221 -18.97 1.55 -16.77
N ALA A 222 -19.15 0.77 -17.84
CA ALA A 222 -20.26 -0.17 -17.91
C ALA A 222 -20.08 -1.26 -16.84
N ASN A 223 -21.17 -1.68 -16.18
CA ASN A 223 -21.16 -2.67 -15.09
C ASN A 223 -20.46 -4.01 -15.43
N ASN A 224 -20.18 -4.29 -16.69
CA ASN A 224 -19.48 -5.51 -17.13
C ASN A 224 -17.96 -5.42 -17.14
N GLU A 225 -17.37 -4.24 -17.01
CA GLU A 225 -15.90 -4.06 -17.00
C GLU A 225 -15.30 -4.08 -15.59
N LEU A 226 -16.14 -4.28 -14.59
CA LEU A 226 -15.78 -4.17 -13.17
C LEU A 226 -15.86 -5.50 -12.40
N LYS A 227 -16.00 -6.64 -13.12
CA LYS A 227 -15.99 -7.98 -12.52
C LYS A 227 -14.63 -8.63 -12.57
#